data_95f4c4cbcc807b27fad56ac8fbda8872
#
_entry.id   95f4c4cbcc807b27fad56ac8fbda8872
#
_cell.length_a   1.000
_cell.length_b   1.000
_cell.length_c   1.000
_cell.angle_alpha   90.00
_cell.angle_beta   90.00
_cell.angle_gamma   90.00
#
_symmetry.space_group_name_H-M   'P 1'
#
loop_
_entity.id
_entity.type
_entity.pdbx_description
1 polymer ?
#
loop_
_entity_poly.entity_id
_entity_poly.type
_entity_poly.pdbx_seq_one_letter_code
_entity_poly.pdbx_strand_id
1 'polypeptide(L)' 'MTEKLTLSVEEAGKVLGVSRQIAYKLSRQADFPTLHIGRRVLVPRKQLEAWMDQHVTGAEVHFDQAG' A
#
# COMPACT_ATOMS: atom_id res chain seq x y z
N MET A 1 20.09 -1.74 -13.87
CA MET A 1 19.11 -2.43 -13.08
C MET A 1 17.78 -1.76 -13.14
N THR A 2 16.77 -2.56 -13.35
CA THR A 2 15.44 -2.02 -13.57
C THR A 2 14.68 -2.00 -12.26
N GLU A 3 14.22 -0.83 -11.88
CA GLU A 3 13.33 -0.74 -10.73
C GLU A 3 11.94 -1.19 -11.12
N LYS A 4 11.29 -1.86 -10.19
CA LYS A 4 9.90 -2.23 -10.41
C LYS A 4 9.02 -0.99 -10.31
N LEU A 5 8.12 -0.86 -11.26
CA LEU A 5 7.11 0.20 -11.20
C LEU A 5 5.98 -0.15 -10.25
N THR A 6 5.81 -1.44 -9.97
CA THR A 6 4.78 -1.90 -9.05
C THR A 6 5.39 -2.83 -8.02
N LEU A 7 4.73 -2.91 -6.89
CA LEU A 7 5.12 -3.78 -5.79
C LEU A 7 3.97 -4.73 -5.50
N SER A 8 4.30 -5.89 -4.96
CA SER A 8 3.26 -6.73 -4.38
C SER A 8 2.77 -6.09 -3.08
N VAL A 9 1.63 -6.55 -2.58
CA VAL A 9 1.14 -6.03 -1.29
C VAL A 9 2.16 -6.29 -0.19
N GLU A 10 2.80 -7.46 -0.22
CA GLU A 10 3.81 -7.78 0.79
C GLU A 10 5.02 -6.89 0.68
N GLU A 11 5.46 -6.61 -0.54
CA GLU A 11 6.59 -5.71 -0.75
C GLU A 11 6.25 -4.29 -0.29
N ALA A 12 5.04 -3.85 -0.58
CA ALA A 12 4.60 -2.53 -0.11
C ALA A 12 4.61 -2.47 1.41
N GLY A 13 4.21 -3.55 2.07
CA GLY A 13 4.28 -3.63 3.52
C GLY A 13 5.69 -3.47 4.04
N LYS A 14 6.65 -4.09 3.36
CA LYS A 14 8.05 -3.97 3.76
C LYS A 14 8.55 -2.55 3.58
N VAL A 15 8.16 -1.91 2.49
CA VAL A 15 8.54 -0.51 2.25
C VAL A 15 7.97 0.39 3.33
N LEU A 16 6.73 0.14 3.73
CA LEU A 16 6.06 0.93 4.77
C LEU A 16 6.53 0.57 6.17
N GLY A 17 7.16 -0.58 6.34
CA GLY A 17 7.60 -1.04 7.65
C GLY A 17 6.48 -1.61 8.50
N VAL A 18 5.47 -2.19 7.88
CA VAL A 18 4.34 -2.77 8.59
C VAL A 18 4.27 -4.27 8.33
N SER A 19 3.49 -4.97 9.14
CA SER A 19 3.33 -6.40 8.98
C SER A 19 2.56 -6.72 7.70
N ARG A 20 2.66 -7.97 7.28
CA ARG A 20 1.93 -8.44 6.12
C ARG A 20 0.42 -8.26 6.30
N GLN A 21 -0.09 -8.55 7.48
CA GLN A 21 -1.51 -8.41 7.75
C GLN A 21 -1.96 -6.96 7.61
N ILE A 22 -1.16 -6.04 8.14
CA ILE A 22 -1.47 -4.62 8.04
C ILE A 22 -1.44 -4.18 6.58
N ALA A 23 -0.45 -4.66 5.83
CA ALA A 23 -0.36 -4.31 4.42
C ALA A 23 -1.61 -4.75 3.65
N TYR A 24 -2.11 -5.95 3.92
CA TYR A 24 -3.30 -6.42 3.25
C TYR A 24 -4.55 -5.62 3.67
N LYS A 25 -4.62 -5.23 4.93
CA LYS A 25 -5.73 -4.38 5.37
C LYS A 25 -5.70 -3.04 4.67
N LEU A 26 -4.51 -2.45 4.54
CA LEU A 26 -4.36 -1.18 3.83
C LEU A 26 -4.78 -1.31 2.37
N SER A 27 -4.43 -2.42 1.74
CA SER A 27 -4.72 -2.60 0.32
C SER A 27 -6.21 -2.68 0.03
N ARG A 28 -7.02 -2.91 1.05
CA ARG A 28 -8.48 -2.95 0.89
C ARG A 28 -9.14 -1.61 1.09
N GLN A 29 -8.39 -0.60 1.52
CA GLN A 29 -8.95 0.73 1.71
C GLN A 29 -9.12 1.41 0.36
N ALA A 30 -10.20 2.18 0.23
CA ALA A 30 -10.53 2.81 -1.04
C ALA A 30 -9.49 3.84 -1.47
N ASP A 31 -8.84 4.48 -0.52
CA ASP A 31 -7.88 5.53 -0.82
C ASP A 31 -6.46 5.00 -1.00
N PHE A 32 -6.23 3.73 -0.72
CA PHE A 32 -4.90 3.17 -0.88
C PHE A 32 -4.67 2.79 -2.35
N PRO A 33 -3.52 3.15 -2.93
CA PRO A 33 -3.30 2.90 -4.35
C PRO A 33 -3.08 1.43 -4.64
N THR A 34 -3.94 0.86 -5.45
CA THR A 34 -3.79 -0.52 -5.91
C THR A 34 -4.11 -0.61 -7.38
N LEU A 35 -3.49 -1.58 -8.04
CA LEU A 35 -3.71 -1.87 -9.44
C LEU A 35 -4.02 -3.36 -9.55
N HIS A 36 -5.15 -3.66 -10.17
CA HIS A 36 -5.57 -5.05 -10.34
C HIS A 36 -5.26 -5.51 -11.75
N ILE A 37 -4.45 -6.55 -11.86
CA ILE A 37 -4.13 -7.16 -13.15
C ILE A 37 -4.48 -8.64 -13.03
N GLY A 38 -5.56 -9.03 -13.70
CA GLY A 38 -6.08 -10.37 -13.53
C GLY A 38 -6.44 -10.61 -12.08
N ARG A 39 -5.83 -11.61 -11.48
CA ARG A 39 -6.08 -11.95 -10.08
C ARG A 39 -5.05 -11.32 -9.15
N ARG A 40 -4.11 -10.57 -9.70
CA ARG A 40 -3.04 -9.99 -8.90
C ARG A 40 -3.40 -8.59 -8.47
N VAL A 41 -3.07 -8.29 -7.24
CA VAL A 41 -3.19 -6.94 -6.71
C VAL A 41 -1.79 -6.39 -6.55
N LEU A 42 -1.52 -5.28 -7.20
CA LEU A 42 -0.21 -4.65 -7.19
C LEU A 42 -0.34 -3.23 -6.65
N VAL A 43 0.74 -2.72 -6.10
CA VAL A 43 0.78 -1.37 -5.57
C VAL A 43 1.71 -0.55 -6.45
N PRO A 44 1.18 0.43 -7.20
CA PRO A 44 2.04 1.28 -8.02
C PRO A 44 2.97 2.10 -7.13
N ARG A 45 4.25 2.02 -7.40
CA ARG A 45 5.27 2.59 -6.53
C ARG A 45 5.11 4.11 -6.37
N LYS A 46 4.91 4.80 -7.49
CA LYS A 46 4.80 6.26 -7.44
C LYS A 46 3.57 6.70 -6.68
N GLN A 47 2.46 6.00 -6.89
CA GLN A 47 1.23 6.33 -6.19
C GLN A 47 1.35 6.01 -4.69
N LEU A 48 2.10 4.97 -4.36
CA LEU A 48 2.36 4.67 -2.96
C LEU A 48 3.15 5.79 -2.30
N GLU A 49 4.14 6.31 -2.98
CA GLU A 49 4.91 7.45 -2.46
C GLU A 49 4.02 8.67 -2.27
N ALA A 50 3.15 8.94 -3.23
CA ALA A 50 2.22 10.06 -3.12
C ALA A 50 1.24 9.86 -1.97
N TRP A 51 0.78 8.63 -1.79
CA TRP A 51 -0.12 8.30 -0.67
C TRP A 51 0.57 8.57 0.66
N MET A 52 1.83 8.16 0.77
CA MET A 52 2.60 8.41 1.98
C MET A 52 2.77 9.91 2.23
N ASP A 53 3.04 10.67 1.17
CA ASP A 53 3.18 12.12 1.30
C ASP A 53 1.91 12.76 1.85
N GLN A 54 0.76 12.26 1.43
CA GLN A 54 -0.52 12.81 1.91
C GLN A 54 -0.76 12.52 3.38
N HIS A 55 -0.11 11.51 3.93
CA HIS A 55 -0.37 11.07 5.31
C HIS A 55 0.77 11.43 6.24
N VAL A 56 1.75 12.17 5.77
CA VAL A 56 2.95 12.46 6.56
C VAL A 56 2.81 13.69 7.44
N THR A 57 1.70 14.41 7.32
CA THR A 57 1.48 15.67 8.02
C THR A 57 0.84 15.50 9.40
N GLY A 58 1.07 14.37 10.03
CA GLY A 58 0.56 14.12 11.37
C GLY A 58 -0.80 13.47 11.42
N ALA A 59 -1.43 13.24 10.29
CA ALA A 59 -2.71 12.56 10.25
C ALA A 59 -2.50 11.07 10.51
N GLU A 60 -3.38 10.50 11.32
CA GLU A 60 -3.35 9.07 11.53
C GLU A 60 -4.00 8.35 10.37
N VAL A 61 -3.43 7.22 10.02
CA VAL A 61 -4.03 6.34 9.03
C VAL A 61 -4.92 5.36 9.78
N HIS A 62 -6.21 5.43 9.52
CA HIS A 62 -7.17 4.53 10.16
C HIS A 62 -7.58 3.46 9.17
N PHE A 63 -7.62 2.25 9.63
CA PHE A 63 -8.12 1.16 8.82
C PHE A 63 -9.00 0.28 9.68
N ASP A 64 -9.92 -0.44 9.03
CA ASP A 64 -10.87 -1.28 9.71
C ASP A 64 -10.15 -2.42 10.42
N GLN A 65 -10.42 -2.56 11.71
CA GLN A 65 -9.83 -3.62 12.50
C GLN A 65 -10.81 -4.74 12.77
N ALA A 66 -11.80 -4.87 11.96
CA ALA A 66 -12.78 -5.93 12.13
C ALA A 66 -12.08 -7.28 12.04
N GLY A 67 -12.20 -8.02 13.04
CA GLY A 67 -11.59 -9.35 13.07
C GLY A 67 -10.24 -9.38 13.67
#